data_3850744e5a76284925062bd6a7389555
#
_entry.id   3850744e5a76284925062bd6a7389555
#
_cell.length_a   1.000
_cell.length_b   1.000
_cell.length_c   1.000
_cell.angle_alpha   90.00
_cell.angle_beta   90.00
_cell.angle_gamma   90.00
#
_symmetry.space_group_name_H-M   'P 1'
#
loop_
_entity.id
_entity.type
_entity.pdbx_description
1 polymer ?
#
loop_
_entity_poly.entity_id
_entity_poly.type
_entity_poly.pdbx_seq_one_letter_code
_entity_poly.pdbx_strand_id
1 'polypeptide(L)'
;TAAFGASAALALAALTGCAGAGPQSVTDACSIVEDGMTELQKEFAGMTSALESDDIKAIADNYAQLGDRFKDITAKVTNEEVKPLISDMSDGITVFSEILTDSDSFASAAGSTEFTDAATKMTEAGAELGTLCKF
;
A
#
# COMPACT_ATOMS: atom_id res chain seq x y z
N THR A 1 21.84 -14.68 69.37
CA THR A 1 22.11 -15.17 68.02
C THR A 1 21.01 -14.67 67.10
N ALA A 2 21.43 -13.65 66.31
CA ALA A 2 20.53 -12.96 65.37
C ALA A 2 20.47 -13.69 64.06
N ALA A 3 19.28 -13.82 63.53
CA ALA A 3 19.04 -14.27 62.15
C ALA A 3 18.46 -13.10 61.36
N PHE A 4 19.24 -12.59 60.44
CA PHE A 4 18.83 -11.58 59.47
C PHE A 4 18.15 -12.27 58.28
N GLY A 5 16.87 -12.03 58.11
CA GLY A 5 16.13 -12.38 56.89
C GLY A 5 16.26 -11.27 55.84
N ALA A 6 16.95 -11.54 54.76
CA ALA A 6 17.02 -10.67 53.61
C ALA A 6 15.84 -10.91 52.70
N SER A 7 14.89 -9.97 52.69
CA SER A 7 13.79 -9.96 51.70
C SER A 7 14.32 -9.35 50.38
N ALA A 8 14.55 -10.20 49.40
CA ALA A 8 14.81 -9.78 48.01
C ALA A 8 13.50 -9.34 47.35
N ALA A 9 13.28 -8.04 47.21
CA ALA A 9 12.23 -7.47 46.41
C ALA A 9 12.62 -7.61 44.92
N LEU A 10 12.02 -8.56 44.24
CA LEU A 10 12.06 -8.59 42.74
C LEU A 10 11.21 -7.43 42.21
N ALA A 11 11.89 -6.37 41.83
CA ALA A 11 11.27 -5.35 40.98
C ALA A 11 11.08 -5.95 39.58
N LEU A 12 9.84 -6.41 39.27
CA LEU A 12 9.40 -6.60 37.89
C LEU A 12 9.34 -5.20 37.28
N ALA A 13 10.40 -4.82 36.59
CA ALA A 13 10.35 -3.74 35.63
C ALA A 13 9.41 -4.20 34.48
N ALA A 14 8.17 -3.75 34.55
CA ALA A 14 7.31 -3.79 33.41
C ALA A 14 7.97 -2.94 32.29
N LEU A 15 8.68 -3.60 31.41
CA LEU A 15 9.03 -3.06 30.11
C LEU A 15 7.70 -2.88 29.35
N THR A 16 7.01 -1.79 29.65
CA THR A 16 6.09 -1.20 28.70
C THR A 16 6.98 -0.73 27.56
N GLY A 17 7.17 -1.63 26.59
CA GLY A 17 7.86 -1.30 25.36
C GLY A 17 7.15 -0.11 24.74
N CYS A 18 7.74 1.07 24.84
CA CYS A 18 7.60 2.06 23.81
C CYS A 18 7.94 1.32 22.51
N ALA A 19 6.93 1.01 21.69
CA ALA A 19 7.09 0.54 20.34
C ALA A 19 8.08 1.51 19.68
N GLY A 20 9.26 1.00 19.40
CA GLY A 20 10.45 1.79 19.17
C GLY A 20 10.30 2.79 18.06
N ALA A 21 10.79 3.98 18.32
CA ALA A 21 11.16 4.96 17.31
C ALA A 21 12.43 4.51 16.55
N GLY A 22 12.46 3.24 16.11
CA GLY A 22 13.43 2.73 15.16
C GLY A 22 12.84 2.78 13.75
N PRO A 23 13.65 2.82 12.70
CA PRO A 23 13.16 2.74 11.33
C PRO A 23 12.36 1.43 11.16
N GLN A 24 11.21 1.52 10.48
CA GLN A 24 10.37 0.37 10.16
C GLN A 24 11.18 -0.66 9.37
N SER A 25 11.14 -1.93 9.80
CA SER A 25 11.81 -2.99 9.05
C SER A 25 11.12 -3.26 7.70
N VAL A 26 11.83 -3.84 6.74
CA VAL A 26 11.24 -4.31 5.47
C VAL A 26 10.09 -5.29 5.76
N THR A 27 10.28 -6.23 6.69
CA THR A 27 9.24 -7.20 7.06
C THR A 27 7.97 -6.55 7.58
N ASP A 28 8.10 -5.54 8.47
CA ASP A 28 6.93 -4.83 9.01
C ASP A 28 6.23 -4.02 7.93
N ALA A 29 7.00 -3.36 7.05
CA ALA A 29 6.46 -2.62 5.93
C ALA A 29 5.72 -3.53 4.95
N CYS A 30 6.30 -4.67 4.60
CA CYS A 30 5.67 -5.68 3.73
C CYS A 30 4.39 -6.24 4.34
N SER A 31 4.33 -6.46 5.65
CA SER A 31 3.09 -6.90 6.32
C SER A 31 1.97 -5.85 6.20
N ILE A 32 2.29 -4.56 6.31
CA ILE A 32 1.31 -3.49 6.10
C ILE A 32 0.80 -3.48 4.65
N VAL A 33 1.69 -3.70 3.70
CA VAL A 33 1.31 -3.79 2.28
C VAL A 33 0.41 -5.00 2.02
N GLU A 34 0.77 -6.18 2.55
CA GLU A 34 -0.01 -7.42 2.41
C GLU A 34 -1.43 -7.26 2.98
N ASP A 35 -1.54 -6.70 4.18
CA ASP A 35 -2.83 -6.41 4.82
C ASP A 35 -3.66 -5.44 3.95
N GLY A 36 -3.04 -4.36 3.46
CA GLY A 36 -3.69 -3.40 2.58
C GLY A 36 -4.14 -4.01 1.26
N MET A 37 -3.32 -4.84 0.62
CA MET A 37 -3.67 -5.54 -0.62
C MET A 37 -4.81 -6.55 -0.42
N THR A 38 -4.89 -7.18 0.74
CA THR A 38 -6.00 -8.09 1.10
C THR A 38 -7.32 -7.32 1.22
N GLU A 39 -7.30 -6.11 1.76
CA GLU A 39 -8.48 -5.25 1.81
C GLU A 39 -8.92 -4.80 0.41
N LEU A 40 -7.95 -4.45 -0.47
CA LEU A 40 -8.20 -4.04 -1.85
C LEU A 40 -8.84 -5.14 -2.71
N GLN A 41 -8.57 -6.42 -2.45
CA GLN A 41 -9.18 -7.53 -3.20
C GLN A 41 -10.71 -7.48 -3.21
N LYS A 42 -11.32 -6.94 -2.14
CA LYS A 42 -12.79 -6.79 -2.05
C LYS A 42 -13.31 -5.69 -2.99
N GLU A 43 -12.49 -4.68 -3.28
CA GLU A 43 -12.85 -3.55 -4.12
C GLU A 43 -12.67 -3.87 -5.61
N PHE A 44 -11.76 -4.78 -5.95
CA PHE A 44 -11.56 -5.24 -7.33
C PHE A 44 -12.81 -5.87 -7.97
N ALA A 45 -13.71 -6.44 -7.18
CA ALA A 45 -14.98 -6.97 -7.70
C ALA A 45 -15.86 -5.85 -8.30
N GLY A 46 -15.84 -4.65 -7.72
CA GLY A 46 -16.53 -3.47 -8.25
C GLY A 46 -15.92 -2.98 -9.57
N MET A 47 -14.60 -3.00 -9.68
CA MET A 47 -13.88 -2.60 -10.90
C MET A 47 -14.20 -3.53 -12.08
N THR A 48 -14.27 -4.84 -11.86
CA THR A 48 -14.66 -5.81 -12.91
C THR A 48 -16.04 -5.50 -13.48
N SER A 49 -17.01 -5.19 -12.62
CA SER A 49 -18.36 -4.82 -13.04
C SER A 49 -18.41 -3.51 -13.84
N ALA A 50 -17.58 -2.52 -13.48
CA ALA A 50 -17.47 -1.27 -14.21
C ALA A 50 -16.86 -1.47 -15.61
N LEU A 51 -15.84 -2.31 -15.71
CA LEU A 51 -15.22 -2.68 -17.00
C LEU A 51 -16.21 -3.42 -17.92
N GLU A 52 -17.05 -4.30 -17.38
CA GLU A 52 -18.07 -5.02 -18.14
C GLU A 52 -19.19 -4.12 -18.63
N SER A 53 -19.48 -3.03 -17.93
CA SER A 53 -20.51 -2.06 -18.32
C SER A 53 -20.04 -1.04 -19.36
N ASP A 54 -18.75 -0.97 -19.67
CA ASP A 54 -18.10 0.02 -20.54
C ASP A 54 -18.37 1.49 -20.09
N ASP A 55 -18.67 1.68 -18.81
CA ASP A 55 -18.89 2.99 -18.20
C ASP A 55 -17.55 3.61 -17.78
N ILE A 56 -17.00 4.45 -18.67
CA ILE A 56 -15.70 5.10 -18.48
C ILE A 56 -15.65 5.91 -17.17
N LYS A 57 -16.77 6.55 -16.80
CA LYS A 57 -16.84 7.32 -15.58
C LYS A 57 -16.78 6.43 -14.34
N ALA A 58 -17.52 5.34 -14.34
CA ALA A 58 -17.47 4.37 -13.25
C ALA A 58 -16.09 3.73 -13.14
N ILE A 59 -15.40 3.49 -14.25
CA ILE A 59 -14.02 3.00 -14.28
C ILE A 59 -13.09 4.04 -13.64
N ALA A 60 -13.17 5.31 -14.04
CA ALA A 60 -12.35 6.40 -13.49
C ALA A 60 -12.57 6.57 -11.98
N ASP A 61 -13.82 6.56 -11.52
CA ASP A 61 -14.18 6.68 -10.10
C ASP A 61 -13.62 5.48 -9.28
N ASN A 62 -13.62 4.26 -9.82
CA ASN A 62 -13.02 3.10 -9.17
C ASN A 62 -11.49 3.23 -9.07
N TYR A 63 -10.81 3.72 -10.12
CA TYR A 63 -9.37 3.98 -10.06
C TYR A 63 -9.03 5.08 -9.05
N ALA A 64 -9.85 6.14 -8.95
CA ALA A 64 -9.67 7.18 -7.94
C ALA A 64 -9.74 6.60 -6.51
N GLN A 65 -10.75 5.78 -6.22
CA GLN A 65 -10.88 5.11 -4.93
C GLN A 65 -9.70 4.19 -4.64
N LEU A 66 -9.26 3.42 -5.64
CA LEU A 66 -8.09 2.56 -5.52
C LEU A 66 -6.83 3.38 -5.20
N GLY A 67 -6.63 4.51 -5.88
CA GLY A 67 -5.52 5.44 -5.62
C GLY A 67 -5.52 5.96 -4.18
N ASP A 68 -6.69 6.32 -3.64
CA ASP A 68 -6.80 6.78 -2.25
C ASP A 68 -6.45 5.67 -1.26
N ARG A 69 -6.84 4.42 -1.52
CA ARG A 69 -6.42 3.28 -0.69
C ARG A 69 -4.91 3.05 -0.72
N PHE A 70 -4.28 3.16 -1.90
CA PHE A 70 -2.82 3.08 -1.99
C PHE A 70 -2.13 4.22 -1.24
N LYS A 71 -2.68 5.44 -1.24
CA LYS A 71 -2.19 6.56 -0.42
C LYS A 71 -2.28 6.24 1.08
N ASP A 72 -3.38 5.62 1.53
CA ASP A 72 -3.55 5.20 2.91
C ASP A 72 -2.52 4.13 3.32
N ILE A 73 -2.20 3.18 2.43
CA ILE A 73 -1.13 2.19 2.67
C ILE A 73 0.22 2.91 2.72
N THR A 74 0.51 3.79 1.74
CA THR A 74 1.77 4.56 1.67
C THR A 74 2.00 5.40 2.92
N ALA A 75 0.94 5.97 3.50
CA ALA A 75 1.02 6.77 4.72
C ALA A 75 1.45 5.94 5.96
N LYS A 76 1.15 4.65 5.98
CA LYS A 76 1.53 3.72 7.07
C LYS A 76 2.94 3.14 6.89
N VAL A 77 3.47 3.16 5.67
CA VAL A 77 4.80 2.65 5.35
C VAL A 77 5.83 3.76 5.52
N THR A 78 6.81 3.53 6.39
CA THR A 78 7.92 4.46 6.66
C THR A 78 9.28 3.90 6.26
N ASN A 79 9.34 2.62 5.87
CA ASN A 79 10.55 1.98 5.39
C ASN A 79 11.02 2.61 4.06
N GLU A 80 12.31 2.97 3.97
CA GLU A 80 12.87 3.72 2.86
C GLU A 80 12.98 2.92 1.55
N GLU A 81 12.96 1.59 1.61
CA GLU A 81 13.00 0.71 0.44
C GLU A 81 11.59 0.39 -0.07
N VAL A 82 10.63 0.16 0.83
CA VAL A 82 9.26 -0.25 0.47
C VAL A 82 8.38 0.96 0.09
N LYS A 83 8.51 2.08 0.81
CA LYS A 83 7.66 3.25 0.62
C LYS A 83 7.68 3.83 -0.80
N PRO A 84 8.85 4.01 -1.45
CA PRO A 84 8.89 4.51 -2.83
C PRO A 84 8.09 3.63 -3.79
N LEU A 85 8.18 2.32 -3.67
CA LEU A 85 7.50 1.36 -4.54
C LEU A 85 5.98 1.48 -4.43
N ILE A 86 5.45 1.59 -3.20
CA ILE A 86 4.02 1.80 -2.99
C ILE A 86 3.58 3.20 -3.46
N SER A 87 4.43 4.21 -3.32
CA SER A 87 4.16 5.55 -3.83
C SER A 87 4.04 5.54 -5.36
N ASP A 88 4.97 4.90 -6.06
CA ASP A 88 4.95 4.79 -7.52
C ASP A 88 3.70 4.06 -8.03
N MET A 89 3.24 3.03 -7.31
CA MET A 89 1.97 2.37 -7.60
C MET A 89 0.77 3.30 -7.39
N SER A 90 0.75 4.03 -6.28
CA SER A 90 -0.30 5.01 -5.97
C SER A 90 -0.39 6.11 -7.02
N ASP A 91 0.77 6.65 -7.42
CA ASP A 91 0.86 7.71 -8.40
C ASP A 91 0.42 7.23 -9.79
N GLY A 92 0.82 6.02 -10.19
CA GLY A 92 0.38 5.40 -11.43
C GLY A 92 -1.14 5.21 -11.50
N ILE A 93 -1.75 4.74 -10.42
CA ILE A 93 -3.21 4.59 -10.30
C ILE A 93 -3.91 5.95 -10.38
N THR A 94 -3.36 6.98 -9.77
CA THR A 94 -3.90 8.35 -9.84
C THR A 94 -3.86 8.86 -11.28
N VAL A 95 -2.75 8.68 -11.98
CA VAL A 95 -2.61 9.03 -13.40
C VAL A 95 -3.65 8.29 -14.26
N PHE A 96 -3.91 7.01 -13.99
CA PHE A 96 -4.95 6.27 -14.70
C PHE A 96 -6.34 6.88 -14.49
N SER A 97 -6.70 7.23 -13.26
CA SER A 97 -7.97 7.89 -12.96
C SER A 97 -8.13 9.21 -13.71
N GLU A 98 -7.07 10.04 -13.74
CA GLU A 98 -7.06 11.33 -14.44
C GLU A 98 -7.24 11.16 -15.95
N ILE A 99 -6.46 10.26 -16.59
CA ILE A 99 -6.55 9.98 -18.02
C ILE A 99 -7.94 9.44 -18.40
N LEU A 100 -8.51 8.55 -17.58
CA LEU A 100 -9.83 8.00 -17.81
C LEU A 100 -10.92 9.07 -17.68
N THR A 101 -10.77 10.00 -16.75
CA THR A 101 -11.71 11.12 -16.56
C THR A 101 -11.74 12.05 -17.77
N ASP A 102 -10.58 12.24 -18.41
CA ASP A 102 -10.40 13.15 -19.55
C ASP A 102 -10.63 12.45 -20.90
N SER A 103 -10.95 11.15 -20.90
CA SER A 103 -11.11 10.35 -22.11
C SER A 103 -12.57 10.01 -22.42
N ASP A 104 -12.91 9.93 -23.72
CA ASP A 104 -14.26 9.53 -24.18
C ASP A 104 -14.48 8.01 -24.11
N SER A 105 -13.41 7.20 -24.03
CA SER A 105 -13.45 5.75 -23.96
C SER A 105 -12.20 5.17 -23.34
N PHE A 106 -12.31 3.96 -22.79
CA PHE A 106 -11.16 3.22 -22.26
C PHE A 106 -10.08 2.98 -23.34
N ALA A 107 -10.48 2.68 -24.56
CA ALA A 107 -9.55 2.46 -25.68
C ALA A 107 -8.73 3.72 -26.01
N SER A 108 -9.35 4.91 -25.92
CA SER A 108 -8.66 6.20 -26.11
C SER A 108 -7.65 6.43 -24.97
N ALA A 109 -8.08 6.22 -23.73
CA ALA A 109 -7.22 6.34 -22.54
C ALA A 109 -6.01 5.40 -22.64
N ALA A 110 -6.22 4.13 -22.90
CA ALA A 110 -5.18 3.09 -22.98
C ALA A 110 -4.20 3.30 -24.16
N GLY A 111 -4.59 4.08 -25.18
CA GLY A 111 -3.73 4.43 -26.30
C GLY A 111 -2.79 5.61 -26.02
N SER A 112 -2.90 6.28 -24.88
CA SER A 112 -2.05 7.42 -24.55
C SER A 112 -0.66 6.98 -24.09
N THR A 113 0.35 7.83 -24.30
CA THR A 113 1.73 7.59 -23.84
C THR A 113 1.78 7.61 -22.33
N GLU A 114 1.06 8.54 -21.71
CA GLU A 114 1.00 8.71 -20.26
C GLU A 114 0.44 7.47 -19.56
N PHE A 115 -0.57 6.83 -20.16
CA PHE A 115 -1.12 5.57 -19.65
C PHE A 115 -0.09 4.44 -19.70
N THR A 116 0.61 4.34 -20.83
CA THR A 116 1.67 3.34 -21.03
C THR A 116 2.83 3.51 -20.05
N ASP A 117 3.26 4.76 -19.85
CA ASP A 117 4.34 5.10 -18.93
C ASP A 117 3.96 4.80 -17.47
N ALA A 118 2.73 5.15 -17.07
CA ALA A 118 2.20 4.84 -15.74
C ALA A 118 2.10 3.32 -15.52
N ALA A 119 1.60 2.57 -16.52
CA ALA A 119 1.52 1.11 -16.46
C ALA A 119 2.91 0.46 -16.31
N THR A 120 3.90 0.99 -17.02
CA THR A 120 5.29 0.50 -16.96
C THR A 120 5.86 0.71 -15.56
N LYS A 121 5.76 1.93 -15.02
CA LYS A 121 6.23 2.24 -13.66
C LYS A 121 5.56 1.38 -12.60
N MET A 122 4.25 1.21 -12.68
CA MET A 122 3.50 0.35 -11.75
C MET A 122 3.96 -1.11 -11.82
N THR A 123 4.24 -1.61 -13.04
CA THR A 123 4.71 -2.98 -13.25
C THR A 123 6.10 -3.18 -12.66
N GLU A 124 7.01 -2.23 -12.86
CA GLU A 124 8.36 -2.24 -12.32
C GLU A 124 8.33 -2.18 -10.79
N ALA A 125 7.59 -1.23 -10.21
CA ALA A 125 7.43 -1.10 -8.78
C ALA A 125 6.79 -2.34 -8.14
N GLY A 126 5.78 -2.93 -8.79
CA GLY A 126 5.13 -4.16 -8.34
C GLY A 126 6.08 -5.37 -8.37
N ALA A 127 6.90 -5.50 -9.40
CA ALA A 127 7.88 -6.59 -9.51
C ALA A 127 8.98 -6.47 -8.45
N GLU A 128 9.47 -5.25 -8.21
CA GLU A 128 10.47 -4.98 -7.18
C GLU A 128 9.90 -5.22 -5.78
N LEU A 129 8.68 -4.75 -5.52
CA LEU A 129 7.95 -4.99 -4.27
C LEU A 129 7.75 -6.49 -4.03
N GLY A 130 7.33 -7.25 -5.04
CA GLY A 130 7.17 -8.70 -4.97
C GLY A 130 8.47 -9.42 -4.63
N THR A 131 9.60 -8.94 -5.16
CA THR A 131 10.94 -9.47 -4.85
C THR A 131 11.36 -9.14 -3.42
N LEU A 132 11.13 -7.90 -2.98
CA LEU A 132 11.52 -7.41 -1.67
C LEU A 132 10.68 -8.04 -0.56
N CYS A 133 9.37 -8.14 -0.77
CA CYS A 133 8.40 -8.66 0.19
C CYS A 133 8.16 -10.18 0.07
N LYS A 134 8.62 -10.82 -0.99
CA LYS A 134 8.47 -12.28 -1.24
C LYS A 134 7.00 -12.74 -1.29
N PHE A 135 6.17 -11.94 -1.98
CA PHE A 135 4.78 -12.31 -2.25
C PHE A 135 4.68 -13.49 -3.22
#